data_be14b8b302e936cdc73364100246f374
#
_entry.id   be14b8b302e936cdc73364100246f374
#
_cell.length_a   1.000
_cell.length_b   1.000
_cell.length_c   1.000
_cell.angle_alpha   90.00
_cell.angle_beta   90.00
_cell.angle_gamma   90.00
#
_symmetry.space_group_name_H-M   'P 1'
#
loop_
_entity.id
_entity.type
_entity.pdbx_description
1 polymer ?
#
loop_
_entity_poly.entity_id
_entity_poly.type
_entity_poly.pdbx_seq_one_letter_code
_entity_poly.pdbx_strand_id
1 'polypeptide(L)'
;MITLIEDSRQQTGKHDIKHLSFKNAGVEVVRCKLPFGDYAAPPAISVDTKANMDEIAANICGKEHTRFINECKAAKAAGCQLIILVENDLGITDISEVHIWKNPRSVYSPKCVQGPRLQKAMETISERYGVRFEFCTPKEAGSRIVELLSNEQ
;
A
#
# COMPACT_ATOMS: atom_id res chain seq x y z
N MET A 1 4.96 23.50 -4.17
CA MET A 1 4.16 22.53 -4.96
C MET A 1 4.89 21.20 -4.94
N ILE A 2 4.17 20.13 -4.68
CA ILE A 2 4.73 18.78 -4.65
C ILE A 2 4.46 18.13 -6.01
N THR A 3 5.48 17.52 -6.57
CA THR A 3 5.32 16.68 -7.75
C THR A 3 5.26 15.23 -7.29
N LEU A 4 4.21 14.54 -7.70
CA LEU A 4 3.99 13.14 -7.40
C LEU A 4 4.15 12.34 -8.69
N ILE A 5 4.89 11.24 -8.63
CA ILE A 5 5.04 10.35 -9.77
C ILE A 5 4.07 9.19 -9.60
N GLU A 6 3.18 9.00 -10.59
CA GLU A 6 2.25 7.88 -10.63
C GLU A 6 2.79 6.81 -11.59
N ASP A 7 2.77 5.55 -11.17
CA ASP A 7 3.18 4.45 -12.04
C ASP A 7 2.30 4.40 -13.28
N SER A 8 2.94 4.43 -14.45
CA SER A 8 2.23 4.45 -15.74
C SER A 8 1.44 3.18 -16.02
N ARG A 9 1.66 2.11 -15.25
CA ARG A 9 0.88 0.86 -15.34
C ARG A 9 -0.47 0.94 -14.65
N GLN A 10 -0.75 1.99 -13.86
CA GLN A 10 -2.06 2.22 -13.26
C GLN A 10 -3.11 2.42 -14.35
N GLN A 11 -4.25 1.75 -14.21
CA GLN A 11 -5.34 1.88 -15.18
C GLN A 11 -5.95 3.28 -15.12
N THR A 12 -6.07 3.91 -16.28
CA THR A 12 -6.71 5.22 -16.41
C THR A 12 -8.18 5.13 -15.99
N GLY A 13 -8.63 6.08 -15.17
CA GLY A 13 -10.01 6.16 -14.69
C GLY A 13 -10.30 5.32 -13.44
N LYS A 14 -9.44 4.39 -13.07
CA LYS A 14 -9.66 3.53 -11.90
C LYS A 14 -9.39 4.24 -10.58
N HIS A 15 -8.61 5.31 -10.60
CA HIS A 15 -8.17 6.04 -9.39
C HIS A 15 -8.64 7.50 -9.40
N ASP A 16 -9.83 7.77 -9.94
CA ASP A 16 -10.35 9.14 -10.09
C ASP A 16 -10.55 9.84 -8.74
N ILE A 17 -10.94 9.12 -7.70
CA ILE A 17 -11.10 9.68 -6.36
C ILE A 17 -9.75 10.19 -5.83
N LYS A 18 -8.69 9.40 -6.04
CA LYS A 18 -7.33 9.79 -5.65
C LYS A 18 -6.87 11.01 -6.44
N HIS A 19 -7.10 11.01 -7.76
CA HIS A 19 -6.72 12.12 -8.63
C HIS A 19 -7.42 13.42 -8.24
N LEU A 20 -8.69 13.35 -7.84
CA LEU A 20 -9.40 14.50 -7.33
C LEU A 20 -8.74 15.06 -6.06
N SER A 21 -8.33 14.17 -5.16
CA SER A 21 -7.60 14.57 -3.94
C SER A 21 -6.28 15.24 -4.27
N PHE A 22 -5.54 14.73 -5.24
CA PHE A 22 -4.26 15.32 -5.68
C PHE A 22 -4.50 16.72 -6.25
N LYS A 23 -5.49 16.87 -7.10
CA LYS A 23 -5.85 18.16 -7.68
C LYS A 23 -6.25 19.17 -6.61
N ASN A 24 -7.08 18.76 -5.65
CA ASN A 24 -7.53 19.63 -4.56
C ASN A 24 -6.38 20.05 -3.65
N ALA A 25 -5.36 19.23 -3.53
CA ALA A 25 -4.16 19.52 -2.74
C ALA A 25 -3.11 20.35 -3.52
N GLY A 26 -3.35 20.67 -4.78
CA GLY A 26 -2.41 21.40 -5.63
C GLY A 26 -1.17 20.58 -6.01
N VAL A 27 -1.33 19.27 -6.11
CA VAL A 27 -0.23 18.34 -6.45
C VAL A 27 -0.18 18.14 -7.96
N GLU A 28 1.01 18.27 -8.52
CA GLU A 28 1.27 17.91 -9.91
C GLU A 28 1.52 16.41 -10.01
N VAL A 29 0.80 15.73 -10.91
CA VAL A 29 0.98 14.29 -11.14
C VAL A 29 1.69 14.06 -12.46
N VAL A 30 2.82 13.36 -12.41
CA VAL A 30 3.58 12.95 -13.59
C VAL A 30 3.53 11.43 -13.69
N ARG A 31 3.16 10.91 -14.87
CA ARG A 31 3.10 9.46 -15.09
C ARG A 31 4.42 8.96 -15.64
N CYS A 32 4.96 7.94 -14.96
CA CYS A 32 6.24 7.33 -15.32
C CYS A 32 6.27 5.90 -14.78
N LYS A 33 6.95 5.00 -15.47
CA LYS A 33 7.09 3.62 -14.96
C LYS A 33 7.96 3.61 -13.70
N LEU A 34 7.43 3.11 -12.62
CA LEU A 34 8.15 2.97 -11.36
C LEU A 34 8.69 1.54 -11.21
N PRO A 35 9.89 1.38 -10.64
CA PRO A 35 10.45 0.05 -10.38
C PRO A 35 9.69 -0.68 -9.26
N PHE A 36 9.06 0.04 -8.35
CA PHE A 36 8.21 -0.49 -7.27
C PHE A 36 7.25 0.60 -6.81
N GLY A 37 6.11 0.17 -6.27
CA GLY A 37 5.06 1.07 -5.81
C GLY A 37 4.23 1.69 -6.92
N ASP A 38 3.17 2.38 -6.54
CA ASP A 38 2.23 3.04 -7.45
C ASP A 38 2.46 4.54 -7.55
N TYR A 39 2.93 5.14 -6.47
CA TYR A 39 3.19 6.58 -6.36
C TYR A 39 4.51 6.82 -5.67
N ALA A 40 5.23 7.82 -6.12
CA ALA A 40 6.52 8.17 -5.53
C ALA A 40 6.75 9.67 -5.51
N ALA A 41 7.58 10.10 -4.56
CA ALA A 41 8.13 11.45 -4.54
C ALA A 41 9.65 11.34 -4.42
N PRO A 42 10.40 11.96 -5.32
CA PRO A 42 11.86 11.91 -5.21
C PRO A 42 12.34 12.53 -3.88
N PRO A 43 13.42 12.01 -3.29
CA PRO A 43 14.28 10.96 -3.84
C PRO A 43 14.05 9.54 -3.31
N ALA A 44 13.28 9.33 -2.21
CA ALA A 44 13.45 8.08 -1.46
C ALA A 44 12.19 7.45 -0.89
N ILE A 45 11.00 7.88 -1.31
CA ILE A 45 9.73 7.34 -0.79
C ILE A 45 8.87 6.82 -1.93
N SER A 46 8.29 5.64 -1.75
CA SER A 46 7.33 5.08 -2.69
C SER A 46 6.14 4.52 -1.94
N VAL A 47 4.94 4.74 -2.46
CA VAL A 47 3.69 4.24 -1.90
C VAL A 47 3.07 3.23 -2.86
N ASP A 48 2.78 2.03 -2.35
CA ASP A 48 2.05 1.01 -3.07
C ASP A 48 0.68 0.86 -2.44
N THR A 49 -0.38 0.99 -3.22
CA THR A 49 -1.75 0.94 -2.70
C THR A 49 -2.37 -0.44 -2.85
N LYS A 50 -3.13 -0.84 -1.83
CA LYS A 50 -3.93 -2.07 -1.84
C LYS A 50 -5.39 -1.71 -1.65
N ALA A 51 -6.25 -2.20 -2.53
CA ALA A 51 -7.65 -1.81 -2.58
C ALA A 51 -8.47 -2.34 -1.39
N ASN A 52 -8.00 -3.39 -0.73
CA ASN A 52 -8.68 -4.00 0.42
C ASN A 52 -7.75 -4.96 1.17
N MET A 53 -8.26 -5.50 2.27
CA MET A 53 -7.50 -6.45 3.10
C MET A 53 -7.25 -7.78 2.37
N ASP A 54 -8.15 -8.20 1.50
CA ASP A 54 -8.00 -9.44 0.74
C ASP A 54 -6.78 -9.37 -0.18
N GLU A 55 -6.55 -8.23 -0.80
CA GLU A 55 -5.42 -8.02 -1.70
C GLU A 55 -4.09 -8.13 -0.96
N ILE A 56 -3.96 -7.45 0.20
CA ILE A 56 -2.72 -7.55 0.96
C ILE A 56 -2.51 -8.96 1.52
N ALA A 57 -3.57 -9.65 1.92
CA ALA A 57 -3.48 -11.03 2.37
C ALA A 57 -2.98 -11.96 1.25
N ALA A 58 -3.48 -11.79 0.03
CA ALA A 58 -3.03 -12.56 -1.13
C ALA A 58 -1.57 -12.25 -1.49
N ASN A 59 -1.15 -11.01 -1.35
CA ASN A 59 0.24 -10.59 -1.61
C ASN A 59 1.21 -11.18 -0.59
N ILE A 60 0.83 -11.23 0.67
CA ILE A 60 1.74 -11.69 1.75
C ILE A 60 1.70 -13.20 1.93
N CYS A 61 0.50 -13.81 1.87
CA CYS A 61 0.31 -15.22 2.22
C CYS A 61 -0.18 -16.07 1.05
N GLY A 62 -0.40 -15.50 -0.12
CA GLY A 62 -0.97 -16.19 -1.28
C GLY A 62 0.01 -16.33 -2.45
N LYS A 63 -0.56 -16.46 -3.66
CA LYS A 63 0.20 -16.67 -4.90
C LYS A 63 1.18 -15.54 -5.24
N GLU A 64 0.89 -14.34 -4.79
CA GLU A 64 1.69 -13.14 -5.10
C GLU A 64 2.85 -12.94 -4.12
N HIS A 65 3.05 -13.86 -3.19
CA HIS A 65 4.07 -13.73 -2.14
C HIS A 65 5.47 -13.42 -2.67
N THR A 66 5.95 -14.21 -3.63
CA THR A 66 7.30 -14.03 -4.17
C THR A 66 7.48 -12.66 -4.82
N ARG A 67 6.50 -12.24 -5.61
CA ARG A 67 6.51 -10.94 -6.27
C ARG A 67 6.51 -9.80 -5.25
N PHE A 68 5.67 -9.90 -4.22
CA PHE A 68 5.59 -8.89 -3.16
C PHE A 68 6.90 -8.78 -2.38
N ILE A 69 7.48 -9.91 -1.99
CA ILE A 69 8.76 -9.92 -1.26
C ILE A 69 9.89 -9.35 -2.13
N ASN A 70 9.89 -9.65 -3.43
CA ASN A 70 10.89 -9.09 -4.35
C ASN A 70 10.77 -7.56 -4.44
N GLU A 71 9.55 -7.01 -4.41
CA GLU A 71 9.33 -5.57 -4.34
C GLU A 71 9.91 -4.99 -3.06
N CYS A 72 9.66 -5.61 -1.93
CA CYS A 72 10.20 -5.18 -0.63
C CYS A 72 11.73 -5.19 -0.63
N LYS A 73 12.34 -6.25 -1.17
CA LYS A 73 13.79 -6.36 -1.29
C LYS A 73 14.39 -5.29 -2.20
N ALA A 74 13.74 -5.04 -3.33
CA ALA A 74 14.20 -4.04 -4.31
C ALA A 74 14.16 -2.63 -3.70
N ALA A 75 13.10 -2.29 -2.98
CA ALA A 75 12.98 -1.01 -2.30
C ALA A 75 14.08 -0.84 -1.25
N LYS A 76 14.30 -1.86 -0.44
CA LYS A 76 15.36 -1.82 0.59
C LYS A 76 16.74 -1.66 -0.02
N ALA A 77 17.04 -2.41 -1.09
CA ALA A 77 18.32 -2.32 -1.79
C ALA A 77 18.55 -0.94 -2.43
N ALA A 78 17.48 -0.29 -2.85
CA ALA A 78 17.54 1.05 -3.44
C ALA A 78 17.59 2.17 -2.38
N GLY A 79 17.51 1.83 -1.10
CA GLY A 79 17.45 2.83 -0.03
C GLY A 79 16.13 3.60 -0.02
N CYS A 80 15.07 3.01 -0.59
CA CYS A 80 13.76 3.64 -0.67
C CYS A 80 12.84 3.16 0.45
N GLN A 81 12.16 4.09 1.11
CA GLN A 81 11.10 3.75 2.07
C GLN A 81 9.86 3.35 1.29
N LEU A 82 9.54 2.07 1.33
CA LEU A 82 8.30 1.56 0.73
C LEU A 82 7.19 1.61 1.79
N ILE A 83 6.09 2.26 1.43
CA ILE A 83 4.90 2.35 2.29
C ILE A 83 3.78 1.61 1.57
N ILE A 84 3.20 0.61 2.22
CA ILE A 84 2.04 -0.12 1.70
C ILE A 84 0.80 0.51 2.33
N LEU A 85 0.00 1.19 1.53
CA LEU A 85 -1.22 1.84 1.97
C LEU A 85 -2.41 0.93 1.66
N VAL A 86 -3.01 0.38 2.71
CA VAL A 86 -4.12 -0.55 2.59
C VAL A 86 -5.43 0.20 2.82
N GLU A 87 -6.28 0.20 1.79
CA GLU A 87 -7.62 0.79 1.88
C GLU A 87 -8.58 -0.22 2.48
N ASN A 88 -9.45 0.21 3.38
CA ASN A 88 -10.50 -0.65 3.92
C ASN A 88 -11.64 0.18 4.50
N ASP A 89 -12.82 -0.42 4.56
CA ASP A 89 -14.01 0.15 5.20
C ASP A 89 -14.37 -0.58 6.50
N LEU A 90 -13.38 -1.29 7.10
CA LEU A 90 -13.58 -2.12 8.28
C LEU A 90 -13.19 -1.41 9.58
N GLY A 91 -12.72 -0.17 9.48
CA GLY A 91 -12.25 0.57 10.65
C GLY A 91 -10.83 0.22 11.09
N ILE A 92 -10.08 -0.52 10.29
CA ILE A 92 -8.67 -0.83 10.57
C ILE A 92 -7.84 0.39 10.22
N THR A 93 -7.16 0.95 11.21
CA THR A 93 -6.34 2.16 11.06
C THR A 93 -4.87 1.95 11.39
N ASP A 94 -4.53 0.79 11.95
CA ASP A 94 -3.16 0.47 12.35
C ASP A 94 -2.88 -1.02 12.22
N ILE A 95 -1.61 -1.38 12.04
CA ILE A 95 -1.19 -2.78 11.92
C ILE A 95 -1.60 -3.62 13.13
N SER A 96 -1.62 -3.01 14.32
CA SER A 96 -2.01 -3.69 15.56
C SER A 96 -3.49 -4.13 15.59
N GLU A 97 -4.28 -3.63 14.66
CA GLU A 97 -5.71 -3.97 14.55
C GLU A 97 -6.00 -5.04 13.50
N VAL A 98 -5.02 -5.45 12.73
CA VAL A 98 -5.20 -6.42 11.64
C VAL A 98 -5.74 -7.77 12.15
N HIS A 99 -5.41 -8.13 13.38
CA HIS A 99 -5.86 -9.40 13.98
C HIS A 99 -7.38 -9.54 14.05
N ILE A 100 -8.14 -8.44 14.02
CA ILE A 100 -9.60 -8.49 14.06
C ILE A 100 -10.21 -8.83 12.69
N TRP A 101 -9.43 -8.74 11.62
CA TRP A 101 -9.92 -9.02 10.28
C TRP A 101 -10.31 -10.49 10.12
N LYS A 102 -11.48 -10.72 9.53
CA LYS A 102 -11.97 -12.05 9.19
C LYS A 102 -11.91 -12.22 7.69
N ASN A 103 -11.15 -13.22 7.23
CA ASN A 103 -11.03 -13.47 5.81
C ASN A 103 -12.36 -13.96 5.25
N PRO A 104 -12.97 -13.26 4.26
CA PRO A 104 -14.22 -13.70 3.65
C PRO A 104 -14.15 -15.09 3.02
N ARG A 105 -12.95 -15.53 2.64
CA ARG A 105 -12.74 -16.85 2.05
C ARG A 105 -12.92 -18.00 3.04
N SER A 106 -12.96 -17.72 4.34
CA SER A 106 -13.10 -18.75 5.37
C SER A 106 -14.40 -19.54 5.26
N VAL A 107 -15.42 -18.98 4.59
CA VAL A 107 -16.71 -19.66 4.34
C VAL A 107 -16.53 -20.93 3.52
N TYR A 108 -15.60 -20.93 2.56
CA TYR A 108 -15.36 -22.07 1.66
C TYR A 108 -13.93 -22.56 1.66
N SER A 109 -13.04 -21.92 2.38
CA SER A 109 -11.63 -22.33 2.47
C SER A 109 -11.15 -22.19 3.92
N PRO A 110 -11.36 -23.23 4.76
CA PRO A 110 -11.03 -23.14 6.19
C PRO A 110 -9.52 -22.96 6.47
N LYS A 111 -8.67 -23.22 5.49
CA LYS A 111 -7.21 -23.06 5.64
C LYS A 111 -6.68 -21.71 5.18
N CYS A 112 -7.57 -20.79 4.76
CA CYS A 112 -7.12 -19.47 4.35
C CYS A 112 -6.53 -18.68 5.53
N VAL A 113 -5.67 -17.71 5.24
CA VAL A 113 -5.04 -16.89 6.28
C VAL A 113 -6.08 -16.05 7.01
N GLN A 114 -5.99 -15.99 8.33
CA GLN A 114 -6.85 -15.14 9.17
C GLN A 114 -6.06 -13.98 9.74
N GLY A 115 -6.78 -13.02 10.36
CA GLY A 115 -6.23 -11.78 10.87
C GLY A 115 -4.98 -11.92 11.74
N PRO A 116 -4.99 -12.77 12.78
CA PRO A 116 -3.81 -12.90 13.65
C PRO A 116 -2.54 -13.34 12.91
N ARG A 117 -2.69 -14.27 11.98
CA ARG A 117 -1.55 -14.74 11.18
C ARG A 117 -1.10 -13.70 10.19
N LEU A 118 -2.04 -12.99 9.57
CA LEU A 118 -1.73 -11.90 8.64
C LEU A 118 -0.97 -10.79 9.37
N GLN A 119 -1.46 -10.38 10.53
CA GLN A 119 -0.79 -9.35 11.34
C GLN A 119 0.65 -9.73 11.64
N LYS A 120 0.88 -10.96 12.09
CA LYS A 120 2.23 -11.44 12.40
C LYS A 120 3.14 -11.41 11.18
N ALA A 121 2.61 -11.83 10.02
CA ALA A 121 3.37 -11.80 8.77
C ALA A 121 3.72 -10.37 8.36
N MET A 122 2.79 -9.43 8.49
CA MET A 122 3.02 -8.02 8.19
C MET A 122 4.08 -7.42 9.12
N GLU A 123 3.99 -7.71 10.41
CA GLU A 123 4.98 -7.25 11.40
C GLU A 123 6.39 -7.78 11.07
N THR A 124 6.48 -9.04 10.68
CA THR A 124 7.76 -9.67 10.28
C THR A 124 8.34 -8.99 9.04
N ILE A 125 7.50 -8.71 8.04
CA ILE A 125 7.93 -8.03 6.81
C ILE A 125 8.39 -6.61 7.12
N SER A 126 7.64 -5.89 7.93
CA SER A 126 8.00 -4.55 8.36
C SER A 126 9.38 -4.53 9.05
N GLU A 127 9.60 -5.45 9.97
CA GLU A 127 10.87 -5.58 10.69
C GLU A 127 12.03 -5.96 9.77
N ARG A 128 11.80 -6.93 8.88
CA ARG A 128 12.86 -7.47 8.02
C ARG A 128 13.27 -6.54 6.88
N TYR A 129 12.28 -5.87 6.26
CA TYR A 129 12.53 -5.07 5.05
C TYR A 129 12.35 -3.56 5.26
N GLY A 130 11.97 -3.13 6.45
CA GLY A 130 11.73 -1.71 6.73
C GLY A 130 10.48 -1.16 6.04
N VAL A 131 9.56 -2.01 5.61
CA VAL A 131 8.31 -1.60 4.98
C VAL A 131 7.36 -1.06 6.03
N ARG A 132 6.70 0.07 5.73
CA ARG A 132 5.64 0.61 6.59
C ARG A 132 4.29 0.20 6.02
N PHE A 133 3.40 -0.23 6.90
CA PHE A 133 2.00 -0.49 6.56
C PHE A 133 1.15 0.62 7.14
N GLU A 134 0.38 1.30 6.27
CA GLU A 134 -0.54 2.34 6.64
C GLU A 134 -1.94 1.95 6.19
N PHE A 135 -2.96 2.44 6.88
CA PHE A 135 -4.35 2.04 6.64
C PHE A 135 -5.24 3.27 6.57
N CYS A 136 -6.17 3.28 5.63
CA CYS A 136 -7.12 4.37 5.46
C CYS A 136 -8.39 3.89 4.77
N THR A 137 -9.41 4.75 4.70
CA THR A 137 -10.57 4.48 3.86
C THR A 137 -10.25 4.81 2.40
N PRO A 138 -11.02 4.26 1.44
CA PRO A 138 -10.81 4.61 0.02
C PRO A 138 -10.93 6.11 -0.27
N LYS A 139 -11.79 6.82 0.45
CA LYS A 139 -11.94 8.28 0.30
C LYS A 139 -10.72 9.05 0.76
N GLU A 140 -10.04 8.56 1.78
CA GLU A 140 -8.87 9.20 2.38
C GLU A 140 -7.58 8.91 1.64
N ALA A 141 -7.57 7.89 0.78
CA ALA A 141 -6.33 7.37 0.19
C ALA A 141 -5.53 8.43 -0.56
N GLY A 142 -6.18 9.24 -1.39
CA GLY A 142 -5.49 10.29 -2.13
C GLY A 142 -4.81 11.32 -1.23
N SER A 143 -5.54 11.83 -0.25
CA SER A 143 -4.99 12.79 0.72
C SER A 143 -3.88 12.16 1.56
N ARG A 144 -4.04 10.90 1.93
CA ARG A 144 -3.04 10.19 2.72
C ARG A 144 -1.73 9.99 1.94
N ILE A 145 -1.82 9.67 0.64
CA ILE A 145 -0.64 9.57 -0.23
C ILE A 145 0.13 10.89 -0.25
N VAL A 146 -0.57 12.00 -0.46
CA VAL A 146 0.05 13.33 -0.46
C VAL A 146 0.74 13.60 0.88
N GLU A 147 0.08 13.31 1.97
CA GLU A 147 0.62 13.51 3.32
C GLU A 147 1.89 12.67 3.55
N LEU A 148 1.84 11.39 3.21
CA LEU A 148 2.97 10.48 3.38
C LEU A 148 4.18 10.93 2.56
N LEU A 149 3.96 11.31 1.29
CA LEU A 149 5.05 11.74 0.42
C LEU A 149 5.61 13.12 0.81
N SER A 150 4.80 13.96 1.45
CA SER A 150 5.22 15.30 1.86
C SER A 150 5.99 15.30 3.19
N ASN A 151 5.49 14.54 4.17
CA ASN A 151 6.02 14.58 5.53
C ASN A 151 7.35 13.83 5.71
N GLU A 152 7.65 12.90 4.82
CA GLU A 152 8.87 12.10 4.89
C GLU A 152 10.06 12.73 4.16
N GLN A 153 9.81 13.86 3.54
CA GLN A 153 10.86 14.67 2.92
C GLN A 153 11.43 15.69 3.94
#